data_1bc5310dc955684d8974008b7a52ccc6
#
_entry.id   1bc5310dc955684d8974008b7a52ccc6
#
_cell.length_a   1.000
_cell.length_b   1.000
_cell.length_c   1.000
_cell.angle_alpha   90.00
_cell.angle_beta   90.00
_cell.angle_gamma   90.00
#
_symmetry.space_group_name_H-M   'P 1'
#
loop_
_entity.id
_entity.type
_entity.pdbx_description
1 polymer ?
#
loop_
_entity_poly.entity_id
_entity_poly.type
_entity_poly.pdbx_seq_one_letter_code
_entity_poly.pdbx_strand_id
1 'polypeptide(L)'
;MASSAVIPYIDSHCHTHGFPYDAWETIGSTGVAAVVISAGNPHVHREIHDEVPDLNDVRRYWEEPIRFSKSAENMHFFKVFVGVGISFMTRVDQWEQALDLIPELLKKSNVVAIGETGIDPVQYFGMRWPIEEQKIVFEEQVRLAKKLDVPFILHTPTPKKSRDFLHELAVSEIPNEEYKRYFLDLDMEIINKVGLDHKRLVIDHVDETILEYVLEETDAYIGIGVGQTMRHTNPQYFADVVERHGPDRLMVNSDHVAYVGNDLLAIPKTIRELR
;
A
#
# COMPACT_ATOMS: atom_id res chain seq x y z
N MET A 1 -11.85 -32.54 -19.55
CA MET A 1 -12.00 -31.85 -18.25
C MET A 1 -10.74 -31.01 -18.05
N ALA A 2 -10.87 -29.69 -18.07
CA ALA A 2 -9.73 -28.83 -17.76
C ALA A 2 -9.30 -29.10 -16.31
N SER A 3 -8.02 -29.31 -16.08
CA SER A 3 -7.47 -29.49 -14.73
C SER A 3 -7.87 -28.28 -13.88
N SER A 4 -8.53 -28.51 -12.76
CA SER A 4 -8.85 -27.50 -11.76
C SER A 4 -7.62 -27.13 -10.91
N ALA A 5 -6.45 -27.09 -11.54
CA ALA A 5 -5.22 -26.72 -10.84
C ALA A 5 -5.38 -25.30 -10.27
N VAL A 6 -5.11 -25.16 -8.99
CA VAL A 6 -5.02 -23.86 -8.33
C VAL A 6 -3.91 -23.06 -9.00
N ILE A 7 -4.22 -21.87 -9.48
CA ILE A 7 -3.20 -20.97 -10.02
C ILE A 7 -2.54 -20.27 -8.84
N PRO A 8 -1.22 -20.42 -8.65
CA PRO A 8 -0.52 -19.68 -7.62
C PRO A 8 -0.50 -18.18 -7.95
N TYR A 9 -0.64 -17.35 -6.94
CA TYR A 9 -0.62 -15.89 -7.10
C TYR A 9 0.18 -15.21 -6.00
N ILE A 10 0.52 -13.94 -6.23
CA ILE A 10 1.11 -13.06 -5.25
C ILE A 10 0.10 -11.94 -4.98
N ASP A 11 -0.17 -11.69 -3.70
CA ASP A 11 -0.86 -10.48 -3.26
C ASP A 11 0.17 -9.38 -3.06
N SER A 12 0.21 -8.43 -3.98
CA SER A 12 1.30 -7.44 -4.03
C SER A 12 1.16 -6.30 -3.02
N HIS A 13 0.02 -6.19 -2.34
CA HIS A 13 -0.21 -5.20 -1.29
C HIS A 13 -1.34 -5.62 -0.36
N CYS A 14 -1.03 -5.70 0.93
CA CYS A 14 -2.01 -5.92 1.98
C CYS A 14 -1.51 -5.38 3.33
N HIS A 15 -2.41 -5.27 4.31
CA HIS A 15 -2.12 -4.82 5.67
C HIS A 15 -2.58 -5.85 6.71
N THR A 16 -2.35 -7.10 6.42
CA THR A 16 -3.00 -8.23 7.13
C THR A 16 -2.30 -8.67 8.40
N HIS A 17 -1.21 -8.00 8.81
CA HIS A 17 -0.47 -8.37 10.02
C HIS A 17 -1.29 -8.30 11.33
N GLY A 18 -2.51 -7.79 11.31
CA GLY A 18 -3.45 -7.81 12.43
C GLY A 18 -4.59 -8.80 12.26
N PHE A 19 -4.58 -9.63 11.23
CA PHE A 19 -5.66 -10.58 10.97
C PHE A 19 -5.66 -11.74 11.97
N PRO A 20 -6.85 -12.26 12.31
CA PRO A 20 -6.95 -13.47 13.09
C PRO A 20 -6.45 -14.68 12.31
N TYR A 21 -6.15 -15.77 13.04
CA TYR A 21 -5.58 -16.99 12.46
C TYR A 21 -6.41 -17.58 11.31
N ASP A 22 -7.72 -17.61 11.46
CA ASP A 22 -8.65 -18.17 10.46
C ASP A 22 -8.67 -17.38 9.13
N ALA A 23 -8.44 -16.07 9.18
CA ALA A 23 -8.25 -15.28 7.97
C ALA A 23 -6.98 -15.69 7.22
N TRP A 24 -5.86 -15.88 7.94
CA TRP A 24 -4.62 -16.35 7.36
C TRP A 24 -4.73 -17.77 6.79
N GLU A 25 -5.43 -18.66 7.50
CA GLU A 25 -5.71 -20.01 7.02
C GLU A 25 -6.55 -20.00 5.75
N THR A 26 -7.56 -19.13 5.71
CA THR A 26 -8.39 -18.93 4.51
C THR A 26 -7.54 -18.46 3.34
N ILE A 27 -6.74 -17.41 3.50
CA ILE A 27 -5.84 -16.89 2.45
C ILE A 27 -4.86 -17.98 2.00
N GLY A 28 -4.21 -18.68 2.94
CA GLY A 28 -3.26 -19.75 2.64
C GLY A 28 -3.87 -20.90 1.81
N SER A 29 -5.16 -21.19 2.00
CA SER A 29 -5.86 -22.25 1.26
C SER A 29 -6.24 -21.88 -0.18
N THR A 30 -6.08 -20.62 -0.58
CA THR A 30 -6.52 -20.13 -1.92
C THR A 30 -5.48 -20.26 -3.02
N GLY A 31 -4.27 -20.75 -2.69
CA GLY A 31 -3.15 -20.84 -3.64
C GLY A 31 -2.24 -19.63 -3.64
N VAL A 32 -2.34 -18.74 -2.64
CA VAL A 32 -1.38 -17.67 -2.47
C VAL A 32 0.04 -18.23 -2.29
N ALA A 33 0.97 -17.75 -3.09
CA ALA A 33 2.39 -18.13 -2.98
C ALA A 33 3.17 -17.13 -2.10
N ALA A 34 2.77 -15.87 -2.15
CA ALA A 34 3.37 -14.82 -1.34
C ALA A 34 2.39 -13.65 -1.14
N VAL A 35 2.63 -12.91 -0.06
CA VAL A 35 1.99 -11.62 0.21
C VAL A 35 3.05 -10.56 0.46
N VAL A 36 2.77 -9.32 0.08
CA VAL A 36 3.58 -8.15 0.46
C VAL A 36 2.77 -7.34 1.47
N ILE A 37 3.23 -7.30 2.71
CA ILE A 37 2.62 -6.50 3.77
C ILE A 37 3.26 -5.12 3.74
N SER A 38 2.47 -4.09 3.51
CA SER A 38 2.87 -2.71 3.70
C SER A 38 2.77 -2.36 5.18
N ALA A 39 3.92 -2.31 5.82
CA ALA A 39 4.03 -1.89 7.21
C ALA A 39 4.32 -0.38 7.25
N GLY A 40 3.26 0.41 7.31
CA GLY A 40 3.36 1.83 7.60
C GLY A 40 3.79 2.10 9.04
N ASN A 41 3.58 3.29 9.53
CA ASN A 41 3.75 3.61 10.95
C ASN A 41 2.55 3.12 11.77
N PRO A 42 2.73 2.92 13.08
CA PRO A 42 1.61 2.59 13.95
C PRO A 42 0.53 3.64 13.83
N HIS A 43 -0.64 3.19 13.48
CA HIS A 43 -1.79 4.04 13.51
C HIS A 43 -2.81 3.50 14.52
N VAL A 44 -3.68 4.33 14.87
CA VAL A 44 -4.72 4.35 15.87
C VAL A 44 -5.45 3.05 16.15
N HIS A 45 -5.34 2.06 15.29
CA HIS A 45 -6.18 0.86 15.43
C HIS A 45 -5.75 -0.08 16.54
N ARG A 46 -4.60 0.17 17.13
CA ARG A 46 -4.09 -0.84 18.02
C ARG A 46 -3.92 -0.45 19.47
N GLU A 47 -3.82 0.79 19.84
CA GLU A 47 -3.61 1.09 21.28
C GLU A 47 -3.27 2.55 21.56
N ILE A 48 -3.00 3.36 20.51
CA ILE A 48 -2.50 4.73 20.67
C ILE A 48 -3.56 5.69 20.16
N HIS A 49 -4.59 5.91 20.96
CA HIS A 49 -5.71 6.75 20.52
C HIS A 49 -5.42 8.25 20.54
N ASP A 50 -4.46 8.70 21.33
CA ASP A 50 -4.24 10.13 21.60
C ASP A 50 -2.77 10.56 21.59
N GLU A 51 -1.82 9.66 21.32
CA GLU A 51 -0.40 9.98 21.36
C GLU A 51 0.29 9.75 20.03
N VAL A 52 1.20 10.65 19.68
CA VAL A 52 2.11 10.48 18.54
C VAL A 52 3.05 9.30 18.85
N PRO A 53 3.17 8.29 17.97
CA PRO A 53 4.03 7.15 18.23
C PRO A 53 5.50 7.55 18.33
N ASP A 54 6.19 6.97 19.30
CA ASP A 54 7.63 7.13 19.43
C ASP A 54 8.41 6.20 18.49
N LEU A 55 9.73 6.35 18.46
CA LEU A 55 10.62 5.53 17.63
C LEU A 55 10.52 4.03 17.94
N ASN A 56 10.27 3.65 19.20
CA ASN A 56 10.15 2.24 19.58
C ASN A 56 8.84 1.64 19.08
N ASP A 57 7.77 2.45 19.06
CA ASP A 57 6.48 2.04 18.50
C ASP A 57 6.61 1.79 17.00
N VAL A 58 7.26 2.70 16.26
CA VAL A 58 7.53 2.53 14.82
C VAL A 58 8.35 1.28 14.56
N ARG A 59 9.45 1.10 15.30
CA ARG A 59 10.31 -0.09 15.19
C ARG A 59 9.52 -1.37 15.46
N ARG A 60 8.76 -1.43 16.53
CA ARG A 60 7.95 -2.60 16.91
C ARG A 60 6.94 -2.94 15.81
N TYR A 61 6.30 -1.91 15.27
CA TYR A 61 5.29 -2.06 14.24
C TYR A 61 5.87 -2.62 12.93
N TRP A 62 7.05 -2.16 12.51
CA TRP A 62 7.73 -2.70 11.34
C TRP A 62 8.29 -4.10 11.56
N GLU A 63 8.78 -4.40 12.76
CA GLU A 63 9.33 -5.72 13.07
C GLU A 63 8.27 -6.82 13.23
N GLU A 64 7.03 -6.47 13.54
CA GLU A 64 5.95 -7.45 13.73
C GLU A 64 5.70 -8.28 12.47
N PRO A 65 5.38 -7.70 11.29
CA PRO A 65 5.18 -8.46 10.06
C PRO A 65 6.46 -9.15 9.58
N ILE A 66 7.63 -8.58 9.85
CA ILE A 66 8.92 -9.22 9.54
C ILE A 66 9.09 -10.52 10.34
N ARG A 67 8.70 -10.54 11.61
CA ARG A 67 8.72 -11.76 12.44
C ARG A 67 7.62 -12.73 12.04
N PHE A 68 6.45 -12.23 11.70
CA PHE A 68 5.31 -13.05 11.27
C PHE A 68 5.64 -13.88 10.03
N SER A 69 6.53 -13.42 9.15
CA SER A 69 6.91 -14.14 7.92
C SER A 69 7.34 -15.59 8.18
N LYS A 70 8.09 -15.83 9.26
CA LYS A 70 8.54 -17.18 9.61
C LYS A 70 7.39 -18.09 10.04
N SER A 71 6.41 -17.53 10.76
CA SER A 71 5.22 -18.27 11.17
C SER A 71 4.33 -18.58 9.98
N ALA A 72 4.13 -17.60 9.08
CA ALA A 72 3.31 -17.75 7.89
C ALA A 72 3.85 -18.86 6.95
N GLU A 73 5.17 -18.87 6.70
CA GLU A 73 5.79 -19.90 5.88
C GLU A 73 5.62 -21.30 6.46
N ASN A 74 5.75 -21.44 7.79
CA ASN A 74 5.65 -22.74 8.44
C ASN A 74 4.20 -23.21 8.65
N MET A 75 3.25 -22.30 8.88
CA MET A 75 1.88 -22.64 9.26
C MET A 75 0.89 -22.56 8.09
N HIS A 76 1.13 -21.65 7.14
CA HIS A 76 0.20 -21.36 6.04
C HIS A 76 0.80 -21.59 4.66
N PHE A 77 2.08 -22.00 4.58
CA PHE A 77 2.78 -22.40 3.35
C PHE A 77 2.90 -21.32 2.27
N PHE A 78 2.84 -20.04 2.63
CA PHE A 78 3.15 -18.91 1.74
C PHE A 78 4.22 -18.00 2.34
N LYS A 79 4.90 -17.24 1.47
CA LYS A 79 5.92 -16.30 1.90
C LYS A 79 5.30 -14.95 2.25
N VAL A 80 5.92 -14.26 3.22
CA VAL A 80 5.57 -12.89 3.57
C VAL A 80 6.77 -11.99 3.32
N PHE A 81 6.58 -11.04 2.43
CA PHE A 81 7.49 -9.92 2.23
C PHE A 81 6.91 -8.66 2.87
N VAL A 82 7.78 -7.70 3.18
CA VAL A 82 7.40 -6.49 3.91
C VAL A 82 7.96 -5.26 3.21
N GLY A 83 7.09 -4.29 2.97
CA GLY A 83 7.47 -2.89 2.71
C GLY A 83 7.49 -2.13 4.03
N VAL A 84 8.50 -1.31 4.27
CA VAL A 84 8.61 -0.48 5.47
C VAL A 84 8.69 0.99 5.09
N GLY A 85 7.91 1.83 5.75
CA GLY A 85 7.88 3.25 5.44
C GLY A 85 7.02 4.03 6.43
N ILE A 86 7.16 5.34 6.42
CA ILE A 86 6.33 6.24 7.19
C ILE A 86 5.18 6.68 6.29
N SER A 87 3.97 6.24 6.61
CA SER A 87 2.76 6.62 5.87
C SER A 87 2.15 7.92 6.40
N PHE A 88 1.24 8.47 5.65
CA PHE A 88 0.46 9.66 5.99
C PHE A 88 -0.48 9.48 7.20
N MET A 89 -0.74 8.24 7.60
CA MET A 89 -1.84 7.91 8.52
C MET A 89 -1.65 8.46 9.93
N THR A 90 -0.41 8.55 10.40
CA THR A 90 -0.11 9.04 11.74
C THR A 90 1.19 9.80 11.73
N ARG A 91 1.19 10.99 12.32
CA ARG A 91 2.40 11.78 12.50
C ARG A 91 3.44 11.00 13.32
N VAL A 92 4.69 11.10 12.93
CA VAL A 92 5.84 10.55 13.65
C VAL A 92 6.82 11.69 13.91
N ASP A 93 6.94 12.15 15.15
CA ASP A 93 7.80 13.28 15.49
C ASP A 93 9.28 12.96 15.29
N GLN A 94 9.68 11.70 15.47
CA GLN A 94 11.06 11.23 15.30
C GLN A 94 11.25 10.54 13.93
N TRP A 95 10.63 11.10 12.88
CA TRP A 95 10.64 10.48 11.55
C TRP A 95 12.05 10.32 10.97
N GLU A 96 12.97 11.24 11.22
CA GLU A 96 14.37 11.16 10.75
C GLU A 96 15.05 9.91 11.31
N GLN A 97 14.95 9.70 12.64
CA GLN A 97 15.48 8.52 13.29
C GLN A 97 14.77 7.23 12.85
N ALA A 98 13.49 7.31 12.55
CA ALA A 98 12.76 6.17 12.00
C ALA A 98 13.27 5.80 10.60
N LEU A 99 13.52 6.78 9.72
CA LEU A 99 14.12 6.53 8.41
C LEU A 99 15.52 5.91 8.51
N ASP A 100 16.30 6.25 9.54
CA ASP A 100 17.62 5.66 9.79
C ASP A 100 17.56 4.15 10.11
N LEU A 101 16.41 3.62 10.49
CA LEU A 101 16.22 2.17 10.71
C LEU A 101 16.07 1.39 9.40
N ILE A 102 15.55 2.01 8.33
CA ILE A 102 15.18 1.34 7.08
C ILE A 102 16.36 0.60 6.43
N PRO A 103 17.57 1.18 6.30
CA PRO A 103 18.70 0.48 5.71
C PRO A 103 19.10 -0.81 6.41
N GLU A 104 18.95 -0.88 7.73
CA GLU A 104 19.21 -2.10 8.50
C GLU A 104 18.09 -3.15 8.33
N LEU A 105 16.85 -2.71 8.24
CA LEU A 105 15.72 -3.59 7.99
C LEU A 105 15.79 -4.20 6.58
N LEU A 106 16.18 -3.43 5.58
CA LEU A 106 16.37 -3.90 4.19
C LEU A 106 17.47 -4.94 4.03
N LYS A 107 18.33 -5.16 5.02
CA LYS A 107 19.28 -6.30 5.02
C LYS A 107 18.60 -7.64 5.28
N LYS A 108 17.37 -7.64 5.79
CA LYS A 108 16.58 -8.86 6.01
C LYS A 108 15.98 -9.28 4.67
N SER A 109 16.10 -10.56 4.32
CA SER A 109 15.71 -11.09 3.00
C SER A 109 14.22 -10.95 2.68
N ASN A 110 13.38 -10.71 3.67
CA ASN A 110 11.94 -10.53 3.51
C ASN A 110 11.49 -9.06 3.56
N VAL A 111 12.40 -8.09 3.75
CA VAL A 111 12.10 -6.66 3.61
C VAL A 111 12.53 -6.22 2.22
N VAL A 112 11.58 -5.83 1.38
CA VAL A 112 11.80 -5.74 -0.07
C VAL A 112 11.53 -4.37 -0.67
N ALA A 113 10.91 -3.46 0.07
CA ALA A 113 10.50 -2.15 -0.44
C ALA A 113 10.51 -1.07 0.64
N ILE A 114 10.56 0.18 0.21
CA ILE A 114 10.16 1.33 1.04
C ILE A 114 8.71 1.67 0.68
N GLY A 115 7.87 1.79 1.69
CA GLY A 115 6.43 2.07 1.54
C GLY A 115 5.55 1.06 2.33
N GLU A 116 4.29 1.26 2.33
CA GLU A 116 3.50 2.26 1.59
C GLU A 116 3.70 3.66 2.18
N THR A 117 3.89 4.65 1.32
CA THR A 117 3.98 6.06 1.69
C THR A 117 3.45 6.94 0.54
N GLY A 118 3.03 8.16 0.86
CA GLY A 118 2.42 9.10 -0.09
C GLY A 118 1.87 10.32 0.65
N ILE A 119 1.32 11.27 -0.07
CA ILE A 119 0.70 12.45 0.50
C ILE A 119 -0.82 12.24 0.51
N ASP A 120 -1.42 12.21 1.70
CA ASP A 120 -2.87 12.12 1.85
C ASP A 120 -3.32 13.05 3.00
N PRO A 121 -4.24 14.00 2.76
CA PRO A 121 -4.70 14.94 3.79
C PRO A 121 -5.60 14.30 4.83
N VAL A 122 -5.83 12.99 4.73
CA VAL A 122 -6.68 12.28 5.68
C VAL A 122 -6.10 12.40 7.09
N GLN A 123 -6.98 12.67 8.02
CA GLN A 123 -6.64 12.79 9.43
C GLN A 123 -7.41 11.74 10.21
N TYR A 124 -6.67 10.85 10.86
CA TYR A 124 -7.25 9.88 11.75
C TYR A 124 -7.15 10.38 13.19
N PHE A 125 -8.30 10.42 13.89
CA PHE A 125 -8.39 10.61 15.34
C PHE A 125 -7.71 11.89 15.89
N GLY A 126 -7.78 12.99 15.14
CA GLY A 126 -7.25 14.27 15.58
C GLY A 126 -5.73 14.43 15.48
N MET A 127 -5.01 13.39 15.08
CA MET A 127 -3.57 13.47 14.84
C MET A 127 -3.31 14.16 13.50
N ARG A 128 -3.15 15.46 13.54
CA ARG A 128 -2.94 16.25 12.34
C ARG A 128 -1.51 16.15 11.85
N TRP A 129 -1.35 15.74 10.59
CA TRP A 129 -0.08 15.83 9.88
C TRP A 129 -0.24 16.76 8.67
N PRO A 130 0.23 18.01 8.76
CA PRO A 130 0.12 18.97 7.68
C PRO A 130 0.75 18.45 6.38
N ILE A 131 0.13 18.77 5.25
CA ILE A 131 0.61 18.32 3.92
C ILE A 131 2.06 18.73 3.68
N GLU A 132 2.45 19.95 4.09
CA GLU A 132 3.81 20.43 3.90
C GLU A 132 4.85 19.64 4.71
N GLU A 133 4.47 19.13 5.89
CA GLU A 133 5.33 18.22 6.65
C GLU A 133 5.36 16.82 6.00
N GLN A 134 4.22 16.32 5.50
CA GLN A 134 4.16 15.06 4.76
C GLN A 134 5.08 15.09 3.53
N LYS A 135 5.10 16.20 2.77
CA LYS A 135 5.99 16.37 1.61
C LYS A 135 7.46 16.21 1.97
N ILE A 136 7.89 16.76 3.11
CA ILE A 136 9.28 16.65 3.58
C ILE A 136 9.63 15.18 3.84
N VAL A 137 8.81 14.49 4.62
CA VAL A 137 9.03 13.09 4.99
C VAL A 137 8.93 12.18 3.76
N PHE A 138 8.03 12.47 2.85
CA PHE A 138 7.90 11.75 1.59
C PHE A 138 9.13 11.92 0.70
N GLU A 139 9.62 13.15 0.50
CA GLU A 139 10.82 13.42 -0.29
C GLU A 139 12.04 12.67 0.24
N GLU A 140 12.23 12.63 1.56
CA GLU A 140 13.36 11.89 2.16
C GLU A 140 13.25 10.38 1.96
N GLN A 141 12.03 9.81 1.99
CA GLN A 141 11.83 8.40 1.68
C GLN A 141 12.10 8.09 0.21
N VAL A 142 11.68 8.96 -0.72
CA VAL A 142 12.01 8.83 -2.15
C VAL A 142 13.52 8.89 -2.37
N ARG A 143 14.23 9.81 -1.70
CA ARG A 143 15.71 9.90 -1.74
C ARG A 143 16.37 8.64 -1.23
N LEU A 144 15.83 8.08 -0.15
CA LEU A 144 16.33 6.85 0.45
C LEU A 144 16.15 5.66 -0.49
N ALA A 145 14.96 5.51 -1.10
CA ALA A 145 14.68 4.46 -2.07
C ALA A 145 15.62 4.53 -3.28
N LYS A 146 15.82 5.73 -3.84
CA LYS A 146 16.77 5.96 -4.93
C LYS A 146 18.19 5.60 -4.53
N LYS A 147 18.64 6.05 -3.35
CA LYS A 147 20.01 5.79 -2.84
C LYS A 147 20.28 4.30 -2.64
N LEU A 148 19.28 3.55 -2.18
CA LEU A 148 19.41 2.12 -1.88
C LEU A 148 19.06 1.23 -3.07
N ASP A 149 18.57 1.80 -4.18
CA ASP A 149 18.09 1.10 -5.38
C ASP A 149 17.03 0.02 -5.06
N VAL A 150 16.04 0.37 -4.24
CA VAL A 150 14.98 -0.53 -3.81
C VAL A 150 13.62 -0.08 -4.36
N PRO A 151 12.66 -1.01 -4.52
CA PRO A 151 11.29 -0.66 -4.87
C PRO A 151 10.65 0.33 -3.90
N PHE A 152 9.79 1.19 -4.43
CA PHE A 152 9.03 2.19 -3.69
C PHE A 152 7.54 2.01 -3.94
N ILE A 153 6.76 1.85 -2.86
CA ILE A 153 5.31 1.66 -2.94
C ILE A 153 4.64 2.99 -2.60
N LEU A 154 4.05 3.61 -3.62
CA LEU A 154 3.34 4.87 -3.52
C LEU A 154 1.86 4.66 -3.24
N HIS A 155 1.39 5.19 -2.12
CA HIS A 155 -0.03 5.33 -1.83
C HIS A 155 -0.68 6.41 -2.69
N THR A 156 -1.86 6.16 -3.23
CA THR A 156 -2.71 7.22 -3.79
C THR A 156 -4.01 7.33 -2.99
N PRO A 157 -4.44 8.57 -2.63
CA PRO A 157 -5.54 8.75 -1.70
C PRO A 157 -6.88 8.27 -2.26
N THR A 158 -7.74 7.84 -1.36
CA THR A 158 -9.13 7.50 -1.73
C THR A 158 -9.93 8.78 -2.01
N PRO A 159 -10.83 8.79 -2.99
CA PRO A 159 -11.65 9.96 -3.29
C PRO A 159 -12.37 10.54 -2.08
N LYS A 160 -12.46 11.87 -2.05
CA LYS A 160 -13.00 12.67 -0.94
C LYS A 160 -14.40 12.23 -0.46
N LYS A 161 -15.25 11.75 -1.38
CA LYS A 161 -16.64 11.32 -1.05
C LYS A 161 -16.74 10.22 -0.01
N SER A 162 -15.72 9.38 0.13
CA SER A 162 -15.74 8.27 1.07
C SER A 162 -15.19 8.64 2.44
N ARG A 163 -14.87 9.93 2.69
CA ARG A 163 -14.15 10.33 3.90
C ARG A 163 -14.76 11.54 4.58
N ASP A 164 -15.35 11.31 5.72
CA ASP A 164 -15.85 12.35 6.63
C ASP A 164 -14.72 13.03 7.44
N PHE A 165 -13.46 12.70 7.17
CA PHE A 165 -12.30 13.05 8.00
C PHE A 165 -11.42 14.15 7.42
N LEU A 166 -11.83 14.80 6.32
CA LEU A 166 -11.04 15.85 5.69
C LEU A 166 -11.26 17.17 6.40
N HIS A 167 -10.21 17.68 7.02
CA HIS A 167 -10.28 18.90 7.83
C HIS A 167 -9.45 20.07 7.29
N GLU A 168 -8.69 19.88 6.20
CA GLU A 168 -7.95 20.98 5.59
C GLU A 168 -8.83 21.76 4.62
N LEU A 169 -9.08 23.04 4.90
CA LEU A 169 -9.92 23.90 4.06
C LEU A 169 -9.46 23.94 2.60
N ALA A 170 -8.15 24.00 2.36
CA ALA A 170 -7.58 24.00 1.02
C ALA A 170 -7.95 22.75 0.21
N VAL A 171 -8.10 21.61 0.89
CA VAL A 171 -8.47 20.33 0.27
C VAL A 171 -9.97 20.26 -0.01
N SER A 172 -10.79 20.96 0.77
CA SER A 172 -12.24 20.96 0.59
C SER A 172 -12.70 21.58 -0.73
N GLU A 173 -11.86 22.39 -1.36
CA GLU A 173 -12.15 23.08 -2.63
C GLU A 173 -11.82 22.20 -3.86
N ILE A 174 -11.08 21.11 -3.70
CA ILE A 174 -10.73 20.23 -4.81
C ILE A 174 -11.95 19.37 -5.18
N PRO A 175 -12.39 19.36 -6.45
CA PRO A 175 -13.44 18.48 -6.93
C PRO A 175 -13.11 17.00 -6.66
N ASN A 176 -14.13 16.18 -6.40
CA ASN A 176 -13.90 14.76 -6.07
C ASN A 176 -13.23 13.98 -7.19
N GLU A 177 -13.58 14.27 -8.43
CA GLU A 177 -13.03 13.66 -9.64
C GLU A 177 -11.55 14.03 -9.87
N GLU A 178 -11.12 15.17 -9.32
CA GLU A 178 -9.74 15.65 -9.45
C GLU A 178 -8.89 15.30 -8.22
N TYR A 179 -9.52 14.88 -7.12
CA TYR A 179 -8.88 14.73 -5.81
C TYR A 179 -7.67 13.78 -5.85
N LYS A 180 -7.86 12.57 -6.35
CA LYS A 180 -6.81 11.56 -6.42
C LYS A 180 -5.68 12.00 -7.36
N ARG A 181 -6.02 12.59 -8.50
CA ARG A 181 -5.07 13.11 -9.47
C ARG A 181 -4.23 14.24 -8.89
N TYR A 182 -4.86 15.16 -8.17
CA TYR A 182 -4.15 16.27 -7.52
C TYR A 182 -3.03 15.79 -6.58
N PHE A 183 -3.31 14.80 -5.72
CA PHE A 183 -2.30 14.28 -4.82
C PHE A 183 -1.25 13.44 -5.54
N LEU A 184 -1.64 12.66 -6.53
CA LEU A 184 -0.69 11.95 -7.38
C LEU A 184 0.27 12.91 -8.10
N ASP A 185 -0.23 14.05 -8.58
CA ASP A 185 0.63 15.06 -9.22
C ASP A 185 1.67 15.64 -8.23
N LEU A 186 1.28 15.89 -6.97
CA LEU A 186 2.22 16.32 -5.92
C LEU A 186 3.29 15.26 -5.63
N ASP A 187 2.90 14.00 -5.52
CA ASP A 187 3.82 12.89 -5.30
C ASP A 187 4.79 12.74 -6.48
N MET A 188 4.27 12.77 -7.71
CA MET A 188 5.07 12.62 -8.92
C MET A 188 6.01 13.82 -9.15
N GLU A 189 5.63 15.03 -8.77
CA GLU A 189 6.53 16.19 -8.79
C GLU A 189 7.78 15.93 -7.92
N ILE A 190 7.59 15.41 -6.71
CA ILE A 190 8.69 15.08 -5.79
C ILE A 190 9.52 13.91 -6.33
N ILE A 191 8.87 12.85 -6.80
CA ILE A 191 9.54 11.67 -7.37
C ILE A 191 10.43 12.07 -8.54
N ASN A 192 9.89 12.87 -9.47
CA ASN A 192 10.62 13.37 -10.65
C ASN A 192 11.77 14.33 -10.27
N LYS A 193 11.54 15.24 -9.32
CA LYS A 193 12.56 16.13 -8.77
C LYS A 193 13.73 15.36 -8.16
N VAL A 194 13.45 14.31 -7.40
CA VAL A 194 14.48 13.42 -6.84
C VAL A 194 15.10 12.55 -7.92
N GLY A 195 14.35 12.19 -8.95
CA GLY A 195 14.78 11.34 -10.07
C GLY A 195 14.85 9.87 -9.66
N LEU A 196 13.83 9.37 -8.98
CA LEU A 196 13.62 7.94 -8.78
C LEU A 196 13.21 7.32 -10.12
N ASP A 197 13.83 6.19 -10.48
CA ASP A 197 13.43 5.45 -11.68
C ASP A 197 12.00 4.92 -11.51
N HIS A 198 11.10 5.27 -12.43
CA HIS A 198 9.71 4.81 -12.40
C HIS A 198 9.59 3.28 -12.47
N LYS A 199 10.57 2.56 -12.99
CA LYS A 199 10.62 1.09 -12.96
C LYS A 199 10.85 0.51 -11.55
N ARG A 200 11.21 1.35 -10.58
CA ARG A 200 11.29 1.03 -9.16
C ARG A 200 10.04 1.46 -8.39
N LEU A 201 9.07 2.08 -9.07
CA LEU A 201 7.86 2.62 -8.47
C LEU A 201 6.69 1.66 -8.69
N VAL A 202 5.93 1.43 -7.64
CA VAL A 202 4.58 0.86 -7.68
C VAL A 202 3.62 1.97 -7.27
N ILE A 203 2.77 2.43 -8.18
CA ILE A 203 1.68 3.36 -7.86
C ILE A 203 0.48 2.51 -7.46
N ASP A 204 0.09 2.58 -6.21
CA ASP A 204 -0.96 1.73 -5.65
C ASP A 204 -2.31 2.44 -5.52
N HIS A 205 -3.36 1.64 -5.35
CA HIS A 205 -4.76 2.07 -5.30
C HIS A 205 -5.24 2.79 -6.58
N VAL A 206 -4.66 2.41 -7.72
CA VAL A 206 -5.07 2.98 -9.02
C VAL A 206 -6.50 2.57 -9.33
N ASP A 207 -7.31 3.54 -9.73
CA ASP A 207 -8.69 3.37 -10.17
C ASP A 207 -8.93 4.13 -11.49
N GLU A 208 -10.16 4.16 -11.96
CA GLU A 208 -10.54 4.79 -13.23
C GLU A 208 -10.18 6.27 -13.34
N THR A 209 -9.99 6.96 -12.22
CA THR A 209 -9.71 8.41 -12.22
C THR A 209 -8.28 8.76 -12.59
N ILE A 210 -7.33 7.81 -12.37
CA ILE A 210 -5.91 8.03 -12.63
C ILE A 210 -5.26 6.98 -13.54
N LEU A 211 -5.97 5.90 -13.90
CA LEU A 211 -5.41 4.78 -14.66
C LEU A 211 -4.74 5.22 -15.97
N GLU A 212 -5.45 5.95 -16.79
CA GLU A 212 -4.94 6.38 -18.12
C GLU A 212 -3.69 7.25 -17.95
N TYR A 213 -3.71 8.17 -16.98
CA TYR A 213 -2.54 8.99 -16.70
C TYR A 213 -1.32 8.16 -16.31
N VAL A 214 -1.50 7.18 -15.41
CA VAL A 214 -0.38 6.35 -14.95
C VAL A 214 0.17 5.49 -16.08
N LEU A 215 -0.71 4.99 -16.95
CA LEU A 215 -0.32 4.19 -18.12
C LEU A 215 0.50 5.00 -19.13
N GLU A 216 0.09 6.25 -19.40
CA GLU A 216 0.64 7.10 -20.46
C GLU A 216 1.88 7.89 -20.01
N GLU A 217 1.87 8.38 -18.76
CA GLU A 217 2.87 9.35 -18.29
C GLU A 217 3.97 8.72 -17.40
N THR A 218 3.86 7.43 -17.11
CA THR A 218 4.85 6.76 -16.26
C THR A 218 5.25 5.39 -16.80
N ASP A 219 6.44 4.91 -16.37
CA ASP A 219 6.87 3.50 -16.53
C ASP A 219 6.65 2.69 -15.24
N ALA A 220 5.89 3.21 -14.26
CA ALA A 220 5.65 2.57 -12.98
C ALA A 220 4.81 1.31 -13.11
N TYR A 221 4.93 0.40 -12.15
CA TYR A 221 3.96 -0.66 -11.94
C TYR A 221 2.67 -0.09 -11.33
N ILE A 222 1.55 -0.71 -11.64
CA ILE A 222 0.20 -0.22 -11.32
C ILE A 222 -0.47 -1.22 -10.39
N GLY A 223 -0.67 -0.83 -9.13
CA GLY A 223 -1.37 -1.64 -8.14
C GLY A 223 -2.88 -1.32 -8.13
N ILE A 224 -3.69 -2.35 -8.35
CA ILE A 224 -5.16 -2.25 -8.31
C ILE A 224 -5.68 -3.14 -7.18
N GLY A 225 -6.22 -2.50 -6.14
CA GLY A 225 -6.82 -3.19 -5.00
C GLY A 225 -8.22 -3.70 -5.31
N VAL A 226 -8.47 -4.99 -5.11
CA VAL A 226 -9.77 -5.64 -5.40
C VAL A 226 -10.46 -6.21 -4.18
N GLY A 227 -9.81 -6.18 -3.01
CA GLY A 227 -10.27 -6.91 -1.83
C GLY A 227 -11.13 -6.11 -0.86
N GLN A 228 -11.06 -4.79 -0.86
CA GLN A 228 -11.85 -3.97 0.04
C GLN A 228 -13.26 -3.75 -0.50
N THR A 229 -14.27 -4.16 0.27
CA THR A 229 -15.68 -4.06 -0.14
C THR A 229 -16.21 -2.63 -0.25
N MET A 230 -15.49 -1.66 0.31
CA MET A 230 -15.84 -0.23 0.26
C MET A 230 -15.29 0.50 -0.97
N ARG A 231 -14.38 -0.12 -1.74
CA ARG A 231 -13.81 0.48 -2.94
C ARG A 231 -14.64 0.16 -4.19
N HIS A 232 -14.54 0.99 -5.20
CA HIS A 232 -15.19 0.77 -6.49
C HIS A 232 -14.46 -0.29 -7.32
N THR A 233 -13.15 -0.43 -7.14
CA THR A 233 -12.35 -1.45 -7.79
C THR A 233 -12.68 -2.84 -7.23
N ASN A 234 -12.86 -3.80 -8.12
CA ASN A 234 -13.27 -5.17 -7.80
C ASN A 234 -12.68 -6.16 -8.81
N PRO A 235 -12.87 -7.48 -8.66
CA PRO A 235 -12.37 -8.49 -9.59
C PRO A 235 -12.70 -8.24 -11.06
N GLN A 236 -13.95 -7.85 -11.37
CA GLN A 236 -14.38 -7.56 -12.74
C GLN A 236 -13.67 -6.32 -13.30
N TYR A 237 -13.57 -5.25 -12.50
CA TYR A 237 -12.85 -4.04 -12.91
C TYR A 237 -11.41 -4.35 -13.33
N PHE A 238 -10.68 -5.16 -12.55
CA PHE A 238 -9.32 -5.56 -12.89
C PHE A 238 -9.27 -6.34 -14.22
N ALA A 239 -10.19 -7.28 -14.42
CA ALA A 239 -10.27 -8.06 -15.65
C ALA A 239 -10.56 -7.16 -16.86
N ASP A 240 -11.47 -6.19 -16.74
CA ASP A 240 -11.79 -5.22 -17.79
C ASP A 240 -10.58 -4.33 -18.13
N VAL A 241 -9.77 -3.96 -17.14
CA VAL A 241 -8.52 -3.21 -17.35
C VAL A 241 -7.51 -4.05 -18.12
N VAL A 242 -7.33 -5.32 -17.74
CA VAL A 242 -6.43 -6.25 -18.46
C VAL A 242 -6.89 -6.47 -19.91
N GLU A 243 -8.20 -6.61 -20.14
CA GLU A 243 -8.74 -6.76 -21.49
C GLU A 243 -8.46 -5.54 -22.38
N ARG A 244 -8.59 -4.34 -21.80
CA ARG A 244 -8.40 -3.08 -22.57
C ARG A 244 -6.94 -2.71 -22.80
N HIS A 245 -6.06 -2.92 -21.81
CA HIS A 245 -4.70 -2.37 -21.82
C HIS A 245 -3.61 -3.45 -21.83
N GLY A 246 -4.00 -4.74 -21.74
CA GLY A 246 -3.04 -5.83 -21.54
C GLY A 246 -2.55 -5.94 -20.08
N PRO A 247 -1.81 -7.01 -19.77
CA PRO A 247 -1.37 -7.28 -18.40
C PRO A 247 -0.08 -6.57 -17.98
N ASP A 248 0.61 -5.92 -18.94
CA ASP A 248 1.93 -5.34 -18.68
C ASP A 248 1.86 -4.26 -17.59
N ARG A 249 2.76 -4.35 -16.62
CA ARG A 249 2.86 -3.48 -15.45
C ARG A 249 1.67 -3.52 -14.48
N LEU A 250 0.60 -4.30 -14.76
CA LEU A 250 -0.55 -4.41 -13.86
C LEU A 250 -0.27 -5.41 -12.74
N MET A 251 -0.57 -5.01 -11.53
CA MET A 251 -0.46 -5.82 -10.32
C MET A 251 -1.80 -5.83 -9.60
N VAL A 252 -2.34 -7.03 -9.37
CA VAL A 252 -3.53 -7.18 -8.53
C VAL A 252 -3.11 -7.29 -7.08
N ASN A 253 -3.83 -6.61 -6.20
CA ASN A 253 -3.64 -6.76 -4.76
C ASN A 253 -4.98 -6.79 -4.02
N SER A 254 -4.94 -7.22 -2.78
CA SER A 254 -6.15 -7.27 -1.97
C SER A 254 -6.42 -5.96 -1.24
N ASP A 255 -5.37 -5.24 -0.89
CA ASP A 255 -5.43 -4.09 0.02
C ASP A 255 -6.24 -4.41 1.29
N HIS A 256 -6.11 -5.66 1.77
CA HIS A 256 -6.79 -6.10 2.98
C HIS A 256 -6.26 -5.36 4.21
N VAL A 257 -7.17 -4.89 5.05
CA VAL A 257 -6.87 -4.29 6.35
C VAL A 257 -7.77 -4.90 7.43
N ALA A 258 -7.25 -5.07 8.63
CA ALA A 258 -7.92 -5.81 9.69
C ALA A 258 -9.25 -5.20 10.21
N TYR A 259 -9.55 -3.96 9.86
CA TYR A 259 -10.68 -3.19 10.44
C TYR A 259 -11.73 -2.72 9.44
N VAL A 260 -11.62 -3.11 8.17
CA VAL A 260 -12.65 -2.83 7.16
C VAL A 260 -13.20 -4.12 6.59
N GLY A 261 -14.33 -4.04 5.90
CA GLY A 261 -14.88 -5.18 5.19
C GLY A 261 -13.95 -5.65 4.08
N ASN A 262 -13.54 -6.92 4.15
CA ASN A 262 -12.65 -7.53 3.17
C ASN A 262 -13.30 -8.74 2.52
N ASP A 263 -13.05 -8.90 1.23
CA ASP A 263 -13.30 -10.14 0.50
C ASP A 263 -12.00 -10.94 0.40
N LEU A 264 -11.77 -11.86 1.32
CA LEU A 264 -10.56 -12.69 1.37
C LEU A 264 -10.35 -13.53 0.11
N LEU A 265 -11.38 -13.68 -0.72
CA LEU A 265 -11.33 -14.43 -1.97
C LEU A 265 -11.27 -13.51 -3.21
N ALA A 266 -11.05 -12.22 -3.06
CA ALA A 266 -11.08 -11.27 -4.17
C ALA A 266 -10.07 -11.62 -5.28
N ILE A 267 -8.80 -11.89 -4.93
CA ILE A 267 -7.81 -12.28 -5.94
C ILE A 267 -8.14 -13.62 -6.61
N PRO A 268 -8.51 -14.70 -5.91
CA PRO A 268 -9.08 -15.90 -6.55
C PRO A 268 -10.25 -15.64 -7.49
N LYS A 269 -11.15 -14.71 -7.14
CA LYS A 269 -12.26 -14.29 -8.03
C LYS A 269 -11.72 -13.56 -9.25
N THR A 270 -10.75 -12.67 -9.09
CA THR A 270 -10.09 -11.98 -10.22
C THR A 270 -9.45 -12.98 -11.19
N ILE A 271 -8.75 -13.98 -10.68
CA ILE A 271 -8.18 -15.07 -11.52
C ILE A 271 -9.28 -15.80 -12.30
N ARG A 272 -10.45 -15.95 -11.74
CA ARG A 272 -11.59 -16.56 -12.43
C ARG A 272 -12.14 -15.67 -13.54
N GLU A 273 -12.25 -14.36 -13.31
CA GLU A 273 -12.72 -13.40 -14.32
C GLU A 273 -11.74 -13.25 -15.51
N LEU A 274 -10.44 -13.46 -15.28
CA LEU A 274 -9.39 -13.45 -16.31
C LEU A 274 -9.34 -14.71 -17.21
N ARG A 275 -10.18 -15.73 -16.94
CA ARG A 275 -10.25 -17.01 -17.70
C ARG A 275 -11.36 -17.00 -18.73
#